data_3ab8a576f19702eeaabb121e2cb937ad
#
_entry.id   3ab8a576f19702eeaabb121e2cb937ad
#
_cell.length_a   1.000
_cell.length_b   1.000
_cell.length_c   1.000
_cell.angle_alpha   90.00
_cell.angle_beta   90.00
_cell.angle_gamma   90.00
#
_symmetry.space_group_name_H-M   'P 1'
#
loop_
_entity.id
_entity.type
_entity.pdbx_description
1 polymer ?
#
loop_
_entity_poly.entity_id
_entity_poly.type
_entity_poly.pdbx_seq_one_letter_code
_entity_poly.pdbx_strand_id
1 'polypeptide(L)'
;YGRAEARIKMPDADGVWPAFWLLGNDAWPGTGEIDIMEYVGEKDWVGVALHGPGYSGETPLVNKFYFPEGEDVTGWHVYAVEWKKNEILFQVDGRTLYRVTRPMVENYGKWAFDNPEYLILNFAMGGAYPFKTNGIEKPYNGVPQSTVDKVKSGEVAMLVDWVRVYAPEE
;
A
#
# COMPACT_ATOMS: atom_id res chain seq x y z
N TYR A 1 0.98 -7.10 16.71
CA TYR A 1 -0.45 -7.20 16.40
C TYR A 1 -1.20 -5.97 16.84
N GLY A 2 -2.38 -5.74 16.28
CA GLY A 2 -3.25 -4.61 16.57
C GLY A 2 -3.89 -4.04 15.32
N ARG A 3 -4.20 -2.73 15.36
CA ARG A 3 -4.72 -2.00 14.21
C ARG A 3 -3.83 -0.81 13.92
N ALA A 4 -3.44 -0.63 12.68
CA ALA A 4 -2.81 0.59 12.17
C ALA A 4 -3.72 1.24 11.13
N GLU A 5 -3.91 2.55 11.22
CA GLU A 5 -4.71 3.30 10.26
C GLU A 5 -4.16 4.71 10.04
N ALA A 6 -4.35 5.24 8.84
CA ALA A 6 -3.99 6.59 8.49
C ALA A 6 -5.04 7.24 7.61
N ARG A 7 -5.30 8.54 7.83
CA ARG A 7 -6.15 9.35 6.95
C ARG A 7 -5.26 10.10 5.97
N ILE A 8 -5.36 9.73 4.68
CA ILE A 8 -4.44 10.15 3.64
C ILE A 8 -5.21 10.63 2.41
N LYS A 9 -4.63 11.61 1.72
CA LYS A 9 -5.08 12.13 0.43
C LYS A 9 -3.92 12.09 -0.55
N MET A 10 -4.15 11.51 -1.75
CA MET A 10 -3.14 11.36 -2.79
C MET A 10 -3.18 12.48 -3.81
N PRO A 11 -2.06 12.76 -4.51
CA PRO A 11 -2.05 13.68 -5.63
C PRO A 11 -2.65 13.05 -6.89
N ASP A 12 -3.19 13.90 -7.77
CA ASP A 12 -3.54 13.52 -9.15
C ASP A 12 -2.29 13.59 -10.04
N ALA A 13 -1.53 12.51 -10.08
CA ALA A 13 -0.31 12.45 -10.88
C ALA A 13 0.04 11.01 -11.28
N ASP A 14 0.29 10.79 -12.57
CA ASP A 14 0.70 9.48 -13.09
C ASP A 14 2.13 9.16 -12.67
N GLY A 15 2.42 7.89 -12.40
CA GLY A 15 3.77 7.44 -12.11
C GLY A 15 4.31 7.79 -10.74
N VAL A 16 3.48 8.29 -9.83
CA VAL A 16 3.80 8.37 -8.41
C VAL A 16 3.62 6.99 -7.76
N TRP A 17 4.29 6.76 -6.63
CA TRP A 17 4.16 5.53 -5.86
C TRP A 17 4.26 5.79 -4.35
N PRO A 18 3.32 6.57 -3.80
CA PRO A 18 3.19 6.68 -2.35
C PRO A 18 2.64 5.40 -1.74
N ALA A 19 3.10 5.09 -0.52
CA ALA A 19 2.66 3.92 0.22
C ALA A 19 2.57 4.17 1.74
N PHE A 20 1.69 3.41 2.36
CA PHE A 20 1.53 3.25 3.80
C PHE A 20 1.58 1.76 4.12
N TRP A 21 2.61 1.31 4.87
CA TRP A 21 2.94 -0.09 5.00
C TRP A 21 3.68 -0.43 6.29
N LEU A 22 3.80 -1.71 6.60
CA LEU A 22 4.53 -2.26 7.72
C LEU A 22 5.64 -3.19 7.21
N LEU A 23 6.80 -3.16 7.88
CA LEU A 23 7.96 -3.98 7.51
C LEU A 23 8.57 -4.63 8.75
N GLY A 24 8.89 -5.91 8.66
CA GLY A 24 9.59 -6.64 9.71
C GLY A 24 11.04 -6.18 9.89
N ASN A 25 11.58 -6.37 11.11
CA ASN A 25 12.87 -5.81 11.53
C ASN A 25 14.10 -6.56 11.00
N ASP A 26 13.95 -7.74 10.43
CA ASP A 26 15.04 -8.58 9.92
C ASP A 26 15.04 -8.69 8.38
N ALA A 27 15.77 -9.66 7.86
CA ALA A 27 15.97 -9.83 6.43
C ALA A 27 14.65 -10.08 5.66
N TRP A 28 14.36 -9.18 4.73
CA TRP A 28 13.25 -9.31 3.78
C TRP A 28 13.48 -10.46 2.79
N PRO A 29 12.44 -11.22 2.41
CA PRO A 29 11.05 -11.16 2.85
C PRO A 29 10.75 -12.02 4.09
N GLY A 30 11.77 -12.49 4.80
CA GLY A 30 11.66 -13.47 5.90
C GLY A 30 10.81 -13.02 7.08
N THR A 31 10.76 -11.72 7.35
CA THR A 31 10.01 -11.12 8.46
C THR A 31 8.73 -10.40 8.02
N GLY A 32 8.35 -10.58 6.75
CA GLY A 32 7.09 -10.07 6.23
C GLY A 32 7.09 -8.57 5.89
N GLU A 33 6.11 -8.22 5.07
CA GLU A 33 5.74 -6.85 4.69
C GLU A 33 4.23 -6.81 4.49
N ILE A 34 3.57 -5.80 5.03
CA ILE A 34 2.12 -5.59 4.94
C ILE A 34 1.87 -4.22 4.32
N ASP A 35 1.52 -4.18 3.04
CA ASP A 35 1.21 -2.94 2.32
C ASP A 35 -0.26 -2.59 2.53
N ILE A 36 -0.50 -1.64 3.43
CA ILE A 36 -1.85 -1.21 3.82
C ILE A 36 -2.49 -0.37 2.71
N MET A 37 -1.67 0.36 1.97
CA MET A 37 -2.10 1.14 0.83
C MET A 37 -0.90 1.42 -0.08
N GLU A 38 -1.06 1.13 -1.36
CA GLU A 38 -0.18 1.54 -2.45
C GLU A 38 -0.99 2.23 -3.54
N TYR A 39 -0.50 3.38 -4.01
CA TYR A 39 -1.08 4.12 -5.13
C TYR A 39 -0.03 4.31 -6.23
N VAL A 40 -0.38 4.01 -7.48
CA VAL A 40 0.57 4.03 -8.61
C VAL A 40 0.13 4.96 -9.75
N GLY A 41 -0.66 5.98 -9.44
CA GLY A 41 -1.07 7.01 -10.40
C GLY A 41 -2.42 6.79 -11.07
N GLU A 42 -3.09 5.65 -10.86
CA GLU A 42 -4.47 5.41 -11.35
C GLU A 42 -5.48 5.74 -10.25
N LYS A 43 -6.23 6.81 -10.41
CA LYS A 43 -7.04 7.43 -9.33
C LYS A 43 -8.20 6.58 -8.82
N ASP A 44 -8.69 5.68 -9.61
CA ASP A 44 -9.89 4.91 -9.34
C ASP A 44 -9.66 3.71 -8.39
N TRP A 45 -8.38 3.40 -8.04
CA TRP A 45 -8.08 2.30 -7.14
C TRP A 45 -6.81 2.50 -6.30
N VAL A 46 -6.74 1.75 -5.21
CA VAL A 46 -5.52 1.52 -4.42
C VAL A 46 -5.27 0.03 -4.28
N GLY A 47 -3.98 -0.36 -4.18
CA GLY A 47 -3.56 -1.71 -3.92
C GLY A 47 -3.28 -1.97 -2.45
N VAL A 48 -3.37 -3.25 -2.06
CA VAL A 48 -2.84 -3.81 -0.82
C VAL A 48 -2.04 -5.06 -1.16
N ALA A 49 -0.99 -5.33 -0.39
CA ALA A 49 -0.17 -6.51 -0.63
C ALA A 49 0.33 -7.14 0.68
N LEU A 50 0.70 -8.42 0.58
CA LEU A 50 1.46 -9.14 1.59
C LEU A 50 2.67 -9.78 0.92
N HIS A 51 3.86 -9.53 1.47
CA HIS A 51 5.09 -10.17 1.06
C HIS A 51 5.65 -11.04 2.18
N GLY A 52 6.14 -12.21 1.79
CA GLY A 52 6.80 -13.18 2.68
C GLY A 52 7.50 -14.27 1.88
N PRO A 53 8.14 -15.25 2.56
CA PRO A 53 8.82 -16.33 1.89
C PRO A 53 7.88 -17.17 1.02
N GLY A 54 8.13 -17.18 -0.31
CA GLY A 54 7.32 -17.89 -1.30
C GLY A 54 6.28 -17.01 -2.01
N TYR A 55 6.00 -15.81 -1.49
CA TYR A 55 5.06 -14.84 -2.07
C TYR A 55 5.60 -13.41 -1.88
N SER A 56 6.56 -13.00 -2.68
CA SER A 56 7.20 -11.69 -2.56
C SER A 56 7.69 -11.14 -3.91
N GLY A 57 8.07 -9.87 -3.95
CA GLY A 57 8.58 -9.20 -5.14
C GLY A 57 7.54 -9.16 -6.26
N GLU A 58 7.71 -9.95 -7.30
CA GLU A 58 6.81 -10.00 -8.46
C GLU A 58 5.54 -10.84 -8.24
N THR A 59 5.46 -11.60 -7.15
CA THR A 59 4.37 -12.55 -6.86
C THR A 59 3.79 -12.41 -5.46
N PRO A 60 3.50 -11.18 -4.96
CA PRO A 60 2.89 -10.98 -3.66
C PRO A 60 1.44 -11.46 -3.64
N LEU A 61 0.86 -11.59 -2.45
CA LEU A 61 -0.58 -11.75 -2.30
C LEU A 61 -1.23 -10.37 -2.31
N VAL A 62 -2.01 -10.06 -3.33
CA VAL A 62 -2.54 -8.71 -3.60
C VAL A 62 -4.04 -8.67 -3.72
N ASN A 63 -4.62 -7.50 -3.46
CA ASN A 63 -5.96 -7.14 -3.88
C ASN A 63 -6.04 -5.63 -4.17
N LYS A 64 -7.11 -5.19 -4.83
CA LYS A 64 -7.38 -3.81 -5.18
C LYS A 64 -8.73 -3.36 -4.61
N PHE A 65 -8.77 -2.14 -4.09
CA PHE A 65 -10.01 -1.44 -3.79
C PHE A 65 -10.29 -0.45 -4.90
N TYR A 66 -11.42 -0.60 -5.57
CA TYR A 66 -11.92 0.36 -6.54
C TYR A 66 -12.90 1.30 -5.85
N PHE A 67 -12.64 2.60 -6.00
CA PHE A 67 -13.51 3.62 -5.44
C PHE A 67 -14.87 3.62 -6.14
N PRO A 68 -15.97 3.91 -5.40
CA PRO A 68 -17.28 4.11 -5.99
C PRO A 68 -17.30 5.28 -6.99
N GLU A 69 -18.28 5.31 -7.87
CA GLU A 69 -18.48 6.42 -8.80
C GLU A 69 -18.55 7.77 -8.06
N GLY A 70 -17.73 8.73 -8.51
CA GLY A 70 -17.61 10.05 -7.92
C GLY A 70 -16.61 10.16 -6.77
N GLU A 71 -15.98 9.07 -6.37
CA GLU A 71 -14.87 9.04 -5.39
C GLU A 71 -13.58 8.61 -6.08
N ASP A 72 -12.43 9.09 -5.60
CA ASP A 72 -11.11 8.64 -6.03
C ASP A 72 -10.05 8.94 -4.95
N VAL A 73 -8.83 8.48 -5.15
CA VAL A 73 -7.73 8.64 -4.18
C VAL A 73 -7.40 10.09 -3.83
N THR A 74 -7.85 11.07 -4.62
CA THR A 74 -7.62 12.50 -4.37
C THR A 74 -8.56 13.08 -3.31
N GLY A 75 -9.52 12.29 -2.83
CA GLY A 75 -10.27 12.53 -1.61
C GLY A 75 -9.48 12.18 -0.35
N TRP A 76 -10.03 12.53 0.82
CA TRP A 76 -9.53 12.06 2.10
C TRP A 76 -10.12 10.69 2.43
N HIS A 77 -9.28 9.67 2.54
CA HIS A 77 -9.67 8.29 2.86
C HIS A 77 -8.91 7.77 4.07
N VAL A 78 -9.52 6.84 4.80
CA VAL A 78 -8.90 6.12 5.91
C VAL A 78 -8.50 4.73 5.43
N TYR A 79 -7.19 4.50 5.34
CA TYR A 79 -6.61 3.19 5.04
C TYR A 79 -6.21 2.50 6.32
N ALA A 80 -6.60 1.24 6.49
CA ALA A 80 -6.40 0.53 7.73
C ALA A 80 -6.06 -0.95 7.54
N VAL A 81 -5.30 -1.49 8.49
CA VAL A 81 -5.09 -2.91 8.67
C VAL A 81 -5.38 -3.33 10.10
N GLU A 82 -6.12 -4.43 10.27
CA GLU A 82 -6.15 -5.20 11.50
C GLU A 82 -5.24 -6.42 11.35
N TRP A 83 -4.22 -6.49 12.18
CA TRP A 83 -3.23 -7.54 12.15
C TRP A 83 -3.30 -8.38 13.41
N LYS A 84 -3.68 -9.65 13.24
CA LYS A 84 -3.87 -10.64 14.30
C LYS A 84 -2.98 -11.87 14.04
N LYS A 85 -2.82 -12.73 15.04
CA LYS A 85 -1.97 -13.92 14.99
C LYS A 85 -2.19 -14.82 13.75
N ASN A 86 -3.44 -14.93 13.29
CA ASN A 86 -3.80 -15.84 12.20
C ASN A 86 -4.59 -15.16 11.08
N GLU A 87 -4.68 -13.84 11.10
CA GLU A 87 -5.53 -13.08 10.18
C GLU A 87 -5.01 -11.67 9.99
N ILE A 88 -5.07 -11.19 8.77
CA ILE A 88 -4.84 -9.79 8.39
C ILE A 88 -6.06 -9.32 7.61
N LEU A 89 -6.64 -8.18 8.03
CA LEU A 89 -7.82 -7.59 7.43
C LEU A 89 -7.50 -6.17 6.97
N PHE A 90 -7.60 -5.92 5.66
CA PHE A 90 -7.42 -4.60 5.06
C PHE A 90 -8.76 -3.90 4.87
N GLN A 91 -8.79 -2.60 5.12
CA GLN A 91 -9.99 -1.78 5.01
C GLN A 91 -9.69 -0.42 4.37
N VAL A 92 -10.66 0.11 3.61
CA VAL A 92 -10.70 1.49 3.14
C VAL A 92 -12.04 2.08 3.60
N ASP A 93 -12.00 3.20 4.34
CA ASP A 93 -13.18 3.87 4.91
C ASP A 93 -14.13 2.92 5.68
N GLY A 94 -13.54 1.99 6.44
CA GLY A 94 -14.28 0.97 7.19
C GLY A 94 -14.86 -0.18 6.35
N ARG A 95 -14.72 -0.14 5.01
CA ARG A 95 -15.15 -1.22 4.12
C ARG A 95 -14.03 -2.25 4.01
N THR A 96 -14.35 -3.53 4.20
CA THR A 96 -13.39 -4.62 4.03
C THR A 96 -12.98 -4.74 2.57
N LEU A 97 -11.67 -4.58 2.32
CA LEU A 97 -11.06 -4.78 1.02
C LEU A 97 -10.54 -6.20 0.84
N TYR A 98 -9.78 -6.68 1.81
CA TYR A 98 -9.13 -7.99 1.71
C TYR A 98 -9.00 -8.61 3.10
N ARG A 99 -9.37 -9.86 3.21
CA ARG A 99 -9.20 -10.67 4.42
C ARG A 99 -8.32 -11.86 4.09
N VAL A 100 -7.18 -11.97 4.74
CA VAL A 100 -6.20 -13.02 4.53
C VAL A 100 -5.99 -13.78 5.83
N THR A 101 -6.13 -15.10 5.79
CA THR A 101 -5.88 -15.96 6.94
C THR A 101 -4.57 -16.71 6.80
N ARG A 102 -3.97 -17.13 7.92
CA ARG A 102 -2.74 -17.93 7.92
C ARG A 102 -2.85 -19.16 7.01
N PRO A 103 -3.89 -19.99 7.06
CA PRO A 103 -4.00 -21.15 6.14
C PRO A 103 -4.04 -20.76 4.65
N MET A 104 -4.58 -19.56 4.30
CA MET A 104 -4.52 -19.07 2.92
C MET A 104 -3.08 -18.76 2.50
N VAL A 105 -2.32 -18.06 3.34
CA VAL A 105 -0.92 -17.73 3.08
C VAL A 105 -0.07 -19.00 2.98
N GLU A 106 -0.29 -19.97 3.86
CA GLU A 106 0.50 -21.20 3.92
C GLU A 106 0.36 -22.09 2.67
N ASN A 107 -0.63 -21.83 1.81
CA ASN A 107 -0.69 -22.43 0.46
C ASN A 107 0.36 -21.88 -0.51
N TYR A 108 0.92 -20.71 -0.23
CA TYR A 108 1.90 -20.03 -1.08
C TYR A 108 3.30 -20.00 -0.47
N GLY A 109 3.40 -20.01 0.87
CA GLY A 109 4.67 -19.97 1.56
C GLY A 109 4.50 -19.85 3.07
N LYS A 110 5.56 -19.49 3.78
CA LYS A 110 5.57 -19.38 5.24
C LYS A 110 4.84 -18.13 5.71
N TRP A 111 3.99 -18.25 6.73
CA TRP A 111 3.47 -17.07 7.46
C TRP A 111 4.61 -16.30 8.11
N ALA A 112 4.77 -15.03 7.77
CA ALA A 112 5.91 -14.20 8.14
C ALA A 112 5.56 -13.03 9.08
N PHE A 113 4.35 -13.01 9.65
CA PHE A 113 3.78 -11.86 10.36
C PHE A 113 3.64 -12.09 11.87
N ASP A 114 4.50 -12.92 12.48
CA ASP A 114 4.53 -13.20 13.93
C ASP A 114 5.64 -12.42 14.67
N ASN A 115 6.22 -11.40 14.04
CA ASN A 115 7.32 -10.60 14.56
C ASN A 115 6.94 -9.13 14.66
N PRO A 116 7.70 -8.32 15.43
CA PRO A 116 7.51 -6.87 15.41
C PRO A 116 7.75 -6.29 14.03
N GLU A 117 6.88 -5.37 13.63
CA GLU A 117 7.01 -4.61 12.41
C GLU A 117 6.96 -3.11 12.70
N TYR A 118 7.64 -2.31 11.90
CA TYR A 118 7.61 -0.86 11.97
C TYR A 118 6.82 -0.27 10.82
N LEU A 119 6.18 0.86 11.09
CA LEU A 119 5.31 1.55 10.16
C LEU A 119 6.11 2.50 9.29
N ILE A 120 5.81 2.51 7.98
CA ILE A 120 6.45 3.37 7.01
C ILE A 120 5.38 4.14 6.23
N LEU A 121 5.62 5.43 6.06
CA LEU A 121 4.99 6.30 5.08
C LEU A 121 6.08 6.79 4.15
N ASN A 122 5.94 6.57 2.84
CA ASN A 122 6.88 7.05 1.86
C ASN A 122 6.19 7.56 0.60
N PHE A 123 6.95 8.29 -0.20
CA PHE A 123 6.53 8.75 -1.51
C PHE A 123 7.64 8.43 -2.53
N ALA A 124 7.51 7.32 -3.22
CA ALA A 124 8.36 6.98 -4.36
C ALA A 124 7.76 7.52 -5.66
N MET A 125 8.56 7.55 -6.70
CA MET A 125 8.16 7.96 -8.06
C MET A 125 8.79 7.04 -9.10
N GLY A 126 8.01 6.62 -10.07
CA GLY A 126 8.46 5.73 -11.14
C GLY A 126 8.85 4.35 -10.64
N GLY A 127 9.65 3.65 -11.46
CA GLY A 127 10.06 2.28 -11.18
C GLY A 127 9.16 1.24 -11.82
N ALA A 128 9.36 -0.02 -11.43
CA ALA A 128 8.72 -1.16 -12.10
C ALA A 128 7.20 -1.16 -11.98
N TYR A 129 6.65 -0.83 -10.82
CA TYR A 129 5.22 -0.91 -10.60
C TYR A 129 4.43 0.19 -11.36
N PRO A 130 4.75 1.49 -11.23
CA PRO A 130 4.14 2.50 -12.09
C PRO A 130 4.37 2.25 -13.59
N PHE A 131 5.56 1.80 -13.99
CA PHE A 131 5.83 1.47 -15.39
C PHE A 131 4.95 0.35 -15.92
N LYS A 132 4.73 -0.73 -15.16
CA LYS A 132 3.82 -1.83 -15.53
C LYS A 132 2.38 -1.35 -15.72
N THR A 133 2.00 -0.29 -14.99
CA THR A 133 0.65 0.27 -15.02
C THR A 133 0.45 1.18 -16.24
N ASN A 134 1.42 2.08 -16.53
CA ASN A 134 1.26 3.13 -17.53
C ASN A 134 2.13 2.97 -18.81
N GLY A 135 3.15 2.11 -18.79
CA GLY A 135 4.04 1.86 -19.94
C GLY A 135 4.94 3.04 -20.33
N ILE A 136 5.08 4.07 -19.50
CA ILE A 136 5.82 5.29 -19.82
C ILE A 136 7.31 5.10 -19.53
N GLU A 137 8.15 5.23 -20.57
CA GLU A 137 9.60 5.09 -20.44
C GLU A 137 10.32 6.42 -20.17
N LYS A 138 9.79 7.53 -20.67
CA LYS A 138 10.46 8.84 -20.64
C LYS A 138 9.56 9.93 -20.05
N PRO A 139 10.13 10.96 -19.37
CA PRO A 139 11.56 11.18 -19.13
C PRO A 139 12.18 10.21 -18.13
N TYR A 140 11.37 9.59 -17.25
CA TYR A 140 11.79 8.57 -16.30
C TYR A 140 10.86 7.36 -16.37
N ASN A 141 11.39 6.18 -16.08
CA ASN A 141 10.63 4.94 -16.10
C ASN A 141 9.39 5.01 -15.21
N GLY A 142 8.21 4.96 -15.80
CA GLY A 142 6.91 5.09 -15.13
C GLY A 142 6.45 6.54 -14.88
N VAL A 143 7.28 7.59 -15.13
CA VAL A 143 6.92 8.99 -14.82
C VAL A 143 6.86 9.84 -16.08
N PRO A 144 5.68 10.34 -16.48
CA PRO A 144 5.53 11.23 -17.65
C PRO A 144 6.04 12.65 -17.36
N GLN A 145 6.30 13.39 -18.45
CA GLN A 145 6.73 14.80 -18.35
C GLN A 145 5.72 15.68 -17.60
N SER A 146 4.42 15.41 -17.75
CA SER A 146 3.36 16.12 -17.04
C SER A 146 3.50 16.03 -15.53
N THR A 147 3.85 14.85 -15.00
CA THR A 147 4.12 14.67 -13.56
C THR A 147 5.40 15.37 -13.12
N VAL A 148 6.46 15.35 -13.93
CA VAL A 148 7.68 16.11 -13.64
C VAL A 148 7.38 17.61 -13.52
N ASP A 149 6.52 18.14 -14.39
CA ASP A 149 6.14 19.55 -14.37
C ASP A 149 5.27 19.89 -13.16
N LYS A 150 4.31 19.02 -12.79
CA LYS A 150 3.52 19.14 -11.54
C LYS A 150 4.41 19.08 -10.28
N VAL A 151 5.46 18.26 -10.27
CA VAL A 151 6.43 18.24 -9.15
C VAL A 151 7.16 19.56 -9.04
N LYS A 152 7.63 20.13 -10.16
CA LYS A 152 8.33 21.44 -10.19
C LYS A 152 7.44 22.58 -9.73
N SER A 153 6.15 22.53 -10.00
CA SER A 153 5.17 23.53 -9.55
C SER A 153 4.70 23.31 -8.10
N GLY A 154 5.10 22.21 -7.44
CA GLY A 154 4.72 21.89 -6.06
C GLY A 154 3.30 21.31 -5.92
N GLU A 155 2.70 20.81 -6.99
CA GLU A 155 1.34 20.25 -7.00
C GLU A 155 1.26 18.78 -6.59
N VAL A 156 2.40 18.09 -6.48
CA VAL A 156 2.45 16.65 -6.17
C VAL A 156 2.84 16.44 -4.70
N ALA A 157 1.87 16.08 -3.89
CA ALA A 157 2.07 15.79 -2.47
C ALA A 157 1.08 14.74 -1.97
N MET A 158 1.57 13.77 -1.20
CA MET A 158 0.74 12.94 -0.32
C MET A 158 0.46 13.75 0.95
N LEU A 159 -0.78 13.94 1.31
CA LEU A 159 -1.17 14.63 2.53
C LEU A 159 -1.63 13.61 3.57
N VAL A 160 -1.09 13.70 4.79
CA VAL A 160 -1.45 12.83 5.91
C VAL A 160 -2.03 13.69 7.02
N ASP A 161 -3.30 13.47 7.34
CA ASP A 161 -3.99 14.19 8.41
C ASP A 161 -3.60 13.63 9.79
N TRP A 162 -3.66 12.30 9.92
CA TRP A 162 -3.26 11.59 11.12
C TRP A 162 -2.88 10.14 10.83
N VAL A 163 -2.11 9.56 11.75
CA VAL A 163 -1.81 8.13 11.86
C VAL A 163 -2.20 7.67 13.25
N ARG A 164 -2.85 6.52 13.37
CA ARG A 164 -3.25 5.92 14.64
C ARG A 164 -2.86 4.45 14.70
N VAL A 165 -2.40 4.03 15.86
CA VAL A 165 -2.09 2.63 16.16
C VAL A 165 -2.83 2.23 17.43
N TYR A 166 -3.51 1.10 17.38
CA TYR A 166 -4.26 0.54 18.49
C TYR A 166 -3.67 -0.82 18.88
N ALA A 167 -3.51 -1.04 20.17
CA ALA A 167 -3.16 -2.36 20.68
C ALA A 167 -4.26 -3.39 20.33
N PRO A 168 -3.92 -4.69 20.25
CA PRO A 168 -4.93 -5.74 20.12
C PRO A 168 -5.97 -5.64 21.24
N GLU A 169 -7.23 -5.90 20.93
CA GLU A 169 -8.25 -6.15 21.96
C GLU A 169 -7.89 -7.45 22.69
N GLU A 170 -7.97 -7.44 24.04
CA GLU A 170 -7.69 -8.60 24.89
C GLU A 170 -8.72 -9.73 24.71
#